data_db11f15cae37c89cc5486c5ac80f3011
#
_entry.id   db11f15cae37c89cc5486c5ac80f3011
#
_cell.length_a   1.000
_cell.length_b   1.000
_cell.length_c   1.000
_cell.angle_alpha   90.00
_cell.angle_beta   90.00
_cell.angle_gamma   90.00
#
_symmetry.space_group_name_H-M   'P 1'
#
loop_
_entity.id
_entity.type
_entity.pdbx_description
1 polymer ?
#
loop_
_entity_poly.entity_id
_entity_poly.type
_entity_poly.pdbx_seq_one_letter_code
_entity_poly.pdbx_strand_id
1 'polypeptide(L)'
;MLTKIQFDQFILAWLVLALGVFILLMFVNAPYGRHIKSGWGINIPARLGWIAMESPTIIIMTVYFYYHSFVVNSISLTATLFYAMWMFHYIHRTLVWPFRAQINKKKMPISIALFAIFFNSINTCLLYTSPSPRD
;
A
#
# COMPACT_ATOMS: atom_id res chain seq x y z
N MET A 1 -7.35 -20.96 3.53
CA MET A 1 -8.16 -19.92 2.83
C MET A 1 -9.18 -19.36 3.81
N LEU A 2 -9.43 -18.05 3.78
CA LEU A 2 -10.50 -17.44 4.57
C LEU A 2 -11.86 -17.86 3.99
N THR A 3 -12.82 -18.15 4.83
CA THR A 3 -14.20 -18.31 4.38
C THR A 3 -14.75 -16.97 3.89
N LYS A 4 -15.80 -16.99 3.05
CA LYS A 4 -16.43 -15.74 2.56
C LYS A 4 -16.86 -14.86 3.73
N ILE A 5 -17.44 -15.43 4.78
CA ILE A 5 -17.89 -14.69 5.97
C ILE A 5 -16.70 -14.01 6.68
N GLN A 6 -15.59 -14.73 6.87
CA GLN A 6 -14.38 -14.17 7.48
C GLN A 6 -13.79 -13.04 6.63
N PHE A 7 -13.81 -13.20 5.31
CA PHE A 7 -13.35 -12.18 4.39
C PHE A 7 -14.21 -10.91 4.47
N ASP A 8 -15.54 -11.06 4.43
CA ASP A 8 -16.48 -9.94 4.51
C ASP A 8 -16.36 -9.20 5.86
N GLN A 9 -16.20 -9.94 6.97
CA GLN A 9 -15.96 -9.35 8.28
C GLN A 9 -14.65 -8.58 8.33
N PHE A 10 -13.58 -9.11 7.72
CA PHE A 10 -12.30 -8.44 7.65
C PHE A 10 -12.37 -7.16 6.82
N ILE A 11 -13.02 -7.19 5.65
CA ILE A 11 -13.26 -5.99 4.82
C ILE A 11 -14.04 -4.94 5.61
N LEU A 12 -15.11 -5.33 6.28
CA LEU A 12 -15.91 -4.38 7.08
C LEU A 12 -15.07 -3.73 8.18
N ALA A 13 -14.30 -4.53 8.94
CA ALA A 13 -13.40 -4.01 9.98
C ALA A 13 -12.34 -3.06 9.39
N TRP A 14 -11.80 -3.39 8.22
CA TRP A 14 -10.82 -2.56 7.52
C TRP A 14 -11.40 -1.23 7.05
N LEU A 15 -12.64 -1.24 6.53
CA LEU A 15 -13.35 -0.02 6.12
C LEU A 15 -13.69 0.88 7.33
N VAL A 16 -14.10 0.29 8.44
CA VAL A 16 -14.36 1.04 9.69
C VAL A 16 -13.07 1.68 10.20
N LEU A 17 -11.95 0.94 10.19
CA LEU A 17 -10.65 1.47 10.55
C LEU A 17 -10.24 2.63 9.63
N ALA A 18 -10.39 2.45 8.31
CA ALA A 18 -10.06 3.48 7.33
C ALA A 18 -10.89 4.76 7.53
N LEU A 19 -12.19 4.61 7.79
CA LEU A 19 -13.08 5.72 8.11
C LEU A 19 -12.65 6.43 9.40
N GLY A 20 -12.29 5.67 10.44
CA GLY A 20 -11.79 6.21 11.71
C GLY A 20 -10.50 7.02 11.52
N VAL A 21 -9.55 6.49 10.75
CA VAL A 21 -8.31 7.20 10.40
C VAL A 21 -8.60 8.45 9.58
N PHE A 22 -9.52 8.38 8.62
CA PHE A 22 -9.93 9.53 7.81
C PHE A 22 -10.50 10.65 8.70
N ILE A 23 -11.42 10.33 9.61
CA ILE A 23 -12.00 11.29 10.55
C ILE A 23 -10.91 11.89 11.45
N LEU A 24 -10.02 11.05 11.99
CA LEU A 24 -8.89 11.51 12.82
C LEU A 24 -8.02 12.52 12.07
N LEU A 25 -7.72 12.27 10.80
CA LEU A 25 -6.88 13.14 9.97
C LEU A 25 -7.56 14.47 9.59
N MET A 26 -8.87 14.60 9.75
CA MET A 26 -9.55 15.91 9.64
C MET A 26 -9.19 16.86 10.81
N PHE A 27 -8.85 16.30 11.97
CA PHE A 27 -8.52 17.07 13.17
C PHE A 27 -7.01 17.08 13.47
N VAL A 28 -6.28 16.07 13.04
CA VAL A 28 -4.85 15.91 13.31
C VAL A 28 -4.08 15.86 12.01
N ASN A 29 -3.25 16.88 11.76
CA ASN A 29 -2.36 16.86 10.61
C ASN A 29 -1.30 15.76 10.77
N ALA A 30 -1.19 14.88 9.79
CA ALA A 30 -0.16 13.86 9.76
C ALA A 30 1.25 14.49 9.85
N PRO A 31 2.13 13.98 10.71
CA PRO A 31 3.40 14.64 11.04
C PRO A 31 4.49 14.34 10.01
N TYR A 32 4.27 14.73 8.76
CA TYR A 32 5.30 14.59 7.71
C TYR A 32 5.41 15.86 6.85
N GLY A 33 6.49 15.99 6.10
CA GLY A 33 6.76 17.12 5.22
C GLY A 33 6.89 18.43 6.02
N ARG A 34 6.03 19.42 5.75
CA ARG A 34 6.01 20.71 6.46
C ARG A 34 5.37 20.63 7.86
N HIS A 35 4.71 19.53 8.19
CA HIS A 35 4.01 19.31 9.46
C HIS A 35 4.77 18.35 10.40
N ILE A 36 6.09 18.19 10.20
CA ILE A 36 6.91 17.35 11.10
C ILE A 36 6.75 17.84 12.53
N LYS A 37 6.42 16.90 13.44
CA LYS A 37 6.30 17.14 14.89
C LYS A 37 7.31 16.25 15.61
N SER A 38 7.83 16.73 16.75
CA SER A 38 8.60 15.91 17.68
C SER A 38 7.71 14.84 18.34
N GLY A 39 8.30 13.70 18.74
CA GLY A 39 7.58 12.65 19.45
C GLY A 39 7.02 11.50 18.59
N TRP A 40 7.21 11.54 17.27
CA TRP A 40 6.74 10.49 16.34
C TRP A 40 7.84 9.48 15.93
N GLY A 41 8.91 9.39 16.72
CA GLY A 41 10.01 8.47 16.49
C GLY A 41 11.18 9.09 15.74
N ILE A 42 12.10 8.23 15.30
CA ILE A 42 13.31 8.62 14.58
C ILE A 42 12.95 9.15 13.20
N ASN A 43 13.57 10.24 12.82
CA ASN A 43 13.39 10.83 11.50
C ASN A 43 14.35 10.20 10.48
N ILE A 44 13.81 9.70 9.39
CA ILE A 44 14.55 9.18 8.25
C ILE A 44 14.45 10.12 7.04
N PRO A 45 15.35 10.02 6.04
CA PRO A 45 15.23 10.77 4.80
C PRO A 45 13.89 10.48 4.14
N ALA A 46 13.11 11.51 3.82
CA ALA A 46 11.75 11.36 3.29
C ALA A 46 11.71 10.55 1.99
N ARG A 47 12.74 10.63 1.16
CA ARG A 47 12.85 9.84 -0.07
C ARG A 47 12.92 8.34 0.22
N LEU A 48 13.78 7.93 1.15
CA LEU A 48 13.92 6.52 1.53
C LEU A 48 12.63 6.00 2.19
N GLY A 49 12.06 6.79 3.10
CA GLY A 49 10.77 6.45 3.72
C GLY A 49 9.67 6.27 2.68
N TRP A 50 9.60 7.15 1.67
CA TRP A 50 8.63 7.05 0.58
C TRP A 50 8.80 5.77 -0.24
N ILE A 51 10.03 5.47 -0.67
CA ILE A 51 10.32 4.24 -1.43
C ILE A 51 9.96 3.01 -0.58
N ALA A 52 10.36 3.00 0.68
CA ALA A 52 10.09 1.87 1.58
C ALA A 52 8.59 1.63 1.79
N MET A 53 7.79 2.70 1.96
CA MET A 53 6.35 2.56 2.23
C MET A 53 5.52 2.13 1.00
N GLU A 54 5.99 2.44 -0.21
CA GLU A 54 5.29 2.07 -1.44
C GLU A 54 5.78 0.71 -2.02
N SER A 55 6.99 0.27 -1.67
CA SER A 55 7.60 -0.98 -2.17
C SER A 55 6.78 -2.24 -1.93
N PRO A 56 6.09 -2.46 -0.78
CA PRO A 56 5.31 -3.66 -0.55
C PRO A 56 4.26 -3.89 -1.63
N THR A 57 3.64 -2.83 -2.13
CA THR A 57 2.63 -2.91 -3.18
C THR A 57 3.19 -3.52 -4.47
N ILE A 58 4.40 -3.11 -4.89
CA ILE A 58 5.06 -3.66 -6.07
C ILE A 58 5.45 -5.13 -5.83
N ILE A 59 6.07 -5.40 -4.68
CA ILE A 59 6.62 -6.74 -4.36
C ILE A 59 5.49 -7.76 -4.27
N ILE A 60 4.47 -7.49 -3.45
CA ILE A 60 3.35 -8.42 -3.21
C ILE A 60 2.60 -8.67 -4.52
N MET A 61 2.32 -7.60 -5.30
CA MET A 61 1.63 -7.70 -6.57
C MET A 61 2.41 -8.55 -7.58
N THR A 62 3.72 -8.36 -7.66
CA THR A 62 4.58 -9.11 -8.57
C THR A 62 4.65 -10.59 -8.17
N VAL A 63 4.87 -10.89 -6.89
CA VAL A 63 4.93 -12.28 -6.40
C VAL A 63 3.62 -13.01 -6.69
N TYR A 64 2.49 -12.35 -6.43
CA TYR A 64 1.18 -12.94 -6.69
C TYR A 64 0.93 -13.19 -8.18
N PHE A 65 1.24 -12.19 -9.03
CA PHE A 65 1.07 -12.33 -10.47
C PHE A 65 1.92 -13.48 -11.03
N TYR A 66 3.19 -13.57 -10.61
CA TYR A 66 4.08 -14.68 -10.99
C TYR A 66 3.54 -16.04 -10.52
N TYR A 67 3.09 -16.13 -9.29
CA TYR A 67 2.50 -17.36 -8.76
C TYR A 67 1.32 -17.83 -9.60
N HIS A 68 0.37 -16.95 -9.89
CA HIS A 68 -0.79 -17.29 -10.71
C HIS A 68 -0.45 -17.56 -12.18
N SER A 69 0.54 -16.87 -12.74
CA SER A 69 0.97 -17.09 -14.12
C SER A 69 1.63 -18.45 -14.32
N PHE A 70 2.57 -18.78 -13.44
CA PHE A 70 3.50 -19.91 -13.66
C PHE A 70 3.17 -21.16 -12.85
N VAL A 71 2.50 -21.01 -11.71
CA VAL A 71 2.17 -22.14 -10.84
C VAL A 71 0.72 -22.60 -11.05
N VAL A 72 -0.21 -21.65 -11.10
CA VAL A 72 -1.64 -21.96 -11.23
C VAL A 72 -2.10 -21.99 -12.70
N ASN A 73 -1.35 -21.36 -13.61
CA ASN A 73 -1.68 -21.24 -15.05
C ASN A 73 -3.09 -20.68 -15.31
N SER A 74 -3.54 -19.71 -14.50
CA SER A 74 -4.93 -19.23 -14.50
C SER A 74 -5.08 -17.72 -14.69
N ILE A 75 -4.16 -17.07 -15.41
CA ILE A 75 -4.25 -15.62 -15.64
C ILE A 75 -4.99 -15.30 -16.92
N SER A 76 -6.02 -14.47 -16.78
CA SER A 76 -6.76 -13.91 -17.90
C SER A 76 -6.05 -12.68 -18.48
N LEU A 77 -6.35 -12.33 -19.74
CA LEU A 77 -5.88 -11.09 -20.37
C LEU A 77 -6.27 -9.85 -19.52
N THR A 78 -7.49 -9.84 -18.99
CA THR A 78 -7.98 -8.76 -18.13
C THR A 78 -7.11 -8.59 -16.89
N ALA A 79 -6.77 -9.70 -16.20
CA ALA A 79 -5.89 -9.66 -15.03
C ALA A 79 -4.48 -9.15 -15.38
N THR A 80 -3.97 -9.54 -16.55
CA THR A 80 -2.68 -9.06 -17.07
C THR A 80 -2.69 -7.55 -17.32
N LEU A 81 -3.76 -7.03 -17.93
CA LEU A 81 -3.91 -5.59 -18.18
C LEU A 81 -4.00 -4.79 -16.86
N PHE A 82 -4.79 -5.27 -15.92
CA PHE A 82 -4.86 -4.63 -14.59
C PHE A 82 -3.51 -4.66 -13.87
N TYR A 83 -2.80 -5.77 -13.93
CA TYR A 83 -1.44 -5.86 -13.38
C TYR A 83 -0.49 -4.85 -14.03
N ALA A 84 -0.51 -4.74 -15.36
CA ALA A 84 0.34 -3.80 -16.09
C ALA A 84 0.03 -2.34 -15.71
N MET A 85 -1.26 -1.97 -15.64
CA MET A 85 -1.69 -0.63 -15.21
C MET A 85 -1.26 -0.33 -13.76
N TRP A 86 -1.44 -1.30 -12.87
CA TRP A 86 -1.05 -1.21 -11.47
C TRP A 86 0.46 -1.01 -11.33
N MET A 87 1.25 -1.85 -12.02
CA MET A 87 2.71 -1.76 -11.99
C MET A 87 3.21 -0.44 -12.57
N PHE A 88 2.63 0.03 -13.66
CA PHE A 88 2.97 1.33 -14.24
C PHE A 88 2.75 2.47 -13.22
N HIS A 89 1.60 2.48 -12.54
CA HIS A 89 1.29 3.47 -11.51
C HIS A 89 2.28 3.40 -10.34
N TYR A 90 2.47 2.22 -9.75
CA TYR A 90 3.27 2.08 -8.54
C TYR A 90 4.77 2.17 -8.79
N ILE A 91 5.29 1.73 -9.93
CA ILE A 91 6.69 1.97 -10.32
C ILE A 91 6.94 3.48 -10.43
N HIS A 92 6.06 4.19 -11.12
CA HIS A 92 6.18 5.64 -11.20
C HIS A 92 6.13 6.31 -9.82
N ARG A 93 5.17 5.92 -8.99
CA ARG A 93 4.97 6.46 -7.64
C ARG A 93 6.15 6.16 -6.70
N THR A 94 6.73 4.96 -6.80
CA THR A 94 7.80 4.50 -5.91
C THR A 94 9.18 4.97 -6.35
N LEU A 95 9.47 4.90 -7.65
CA LEU A 95 10.82 5.12 -8.18
C LEU A 95 10.99 6.44 -8.92
N VAL A 96 9.96 6.98 -9.56
CA VAL A 96 10.08 8.23 -10.33
C VAL A 96 9.71 9.44 -9.49
N TRP A 97 8.55 9.40 -8.83
CA TRP A 97 8.03 10.54 -8.09
C TRP A 97 8.96 11.04 -6.96
N PRO A 98 9.61 10.18 -6.12
CA PRO A 98 10.47 10.65 -5.04
C PRO A 98 11.73 11.39 -5.51
N PHE A 99 12.13 11.18 -6.76
CA PHE A 99 13.26 11.88 -7.38
C PHE A 99 12.84 13.17 -8.07
N ARG A 100 11.61 13.23 -8.59
CA ARG A 100 11.04 14.45 -9.18
C ARG A 100 10.52 15.41 -8.13
N ALA A 101 9.96 14.90 -7.04
CA ALA A 101 9.50 15.72 -5.92
C ALA A 101 10.70 16.32 -5.15
N GLN A 102 10.60 17.59 -4.78
CA GLN A 102 11.65 18.27 -4.02
C GLN A 102 11.66 17.86 -2.54
N ILE A 103 11.77 16.55 -2.28
CA ILE A 103 11.77 15.97 -0.93
C ILE A 103 13.16 15.56 -0.44
N ASN A 104 14.21 15.85 -1.22
CA ASN A 104 15.56 15.37 -0.96
C ASN A 104 16.14 15.82 0.40
N LYS A 105 15.77 17.03 0.84
CA LYS A 105 16.21 17.61 2.13
C LYS A 105 15.18 17.45 3.24
N LYS A 106 14.04 16.82 2.95
CA LYS A 106 12.95 16.61 3.93
C LYS A 106 13.17 15.30 4.68
N LYS A 107 12.66 15.29 5.90
CA LYS A 107 12.63 14.10 6.76
C LYS A 107 11.20 13.66 6.99
N MET A 108 11.01 12.40 7.36
CA MET A 108 9.73 11.88 7.83
C MET A 108 9.97 10.96 9.03
N PRO A 109 9.04 10.90 9.99
CA PRO A 109 9.12 9.94 11.09
C PRO A 109 9.03 8.51 10.57
N ILE A 110 9.85 7.61 11.10
CA ILE A 110 9.83 6.18 10.73
C ILE A 110 8.48 5.53 11.01
N SER A 111 7.77 5.98 12.03
CA SER A 111 6.42 5.50 12.35
C SER A 111 5.45 5.68 11.19
N ILE A 112 5.51 6.81 10.48
CA ILE A 112 4.66 7.05 9.32
C ILE A 112 4.98 6.07 8.19
N ALA A 113 6.27 5.83 7.92
CA ALA A 113 6.68 4.85 6.93
C ALA A 113 6.21 3.42 7.30
N LEU A 114 6.33 3.03 8.57
CA LEU A 114 5.88 1.71 9.05
C LEU A 114 4.37 1.55 8.97
N PHE A 115 3.58 2.56 9.35
CA PHE A 115 2.12 2.52 9.19
C PHE A 115 1.71 2.40 7.70
N ALA A 116 2.39 3.13 6.82
CA ALA A 116 2.10 3.04 5.40
C ALA A 116 2.52 1.70 4.78
N ILE A 117 3.66 1.12 5.20
CA ILE A 117 4.07 -0.25 4.83
C ILE A 117 2.98 -1.26 5.21
N PHE A 118 2.54 -1.21 6.46
CA PHE A 118 1.49 -2.09 6.98
C PHE A 118 0.19 -1.93 6.18
N PHE A 119 -0.26 -0.70 5.99
CA PHE A 119 -1.49 -0.38 5.26
C PHE A 119 -1.42 -0.85 3.80
N ASN A 120 -0.34 -0.54 3.09
CA ASN A 120 -0.14 -0.93 1.70
C ASN A 120 -0.06 -2.47 1.54
N SER A 121 0.59 -3.15 2.50
CA SER A 121 0.67 -4.61 2.49
C SER A 121 -0.71 -5.25 2.61
N ILE A 122 -1.52 -4.81 3.57
CA ILE A 122 -2.88 -5.32 3.75
C ILE A 122 -3.76 -5.02 2.54
N ASN A 123 -3.75 -3.77 2.05
CA ASN A 123 -4.55 -3.41 0.88
C ASN A 123 -4.20 -4.26 -0.34
N THR A 124 -2.90 -4.47 -0.57
CA THR A 124 -2.48 -5.29 -1.70
C THR A 124 -2.89 -6.75 -1.52
N CYS A 125 -2.76 -7.31 -0.32
CA CYS A 125 -3.25 -8.66 -0.02
C CYS A 125 -4.76 -8.79 -0.22
N LEU A 126 -5.55 -7.81 0.19
CA LEU A 126 -7.01 -7.83 0.03
C LEU A 126 -7.46 -7.84 -1.42
N LEU A 127 -6.75 -7.16 -2.31
CA LEU A 127 -7.05 -7.17 -3.75
C LEU A 127 -6.95 -8.57 -4.36
N TYR A 128 -6.13 -9.46 -3.76
CA TYR A 128 -5.93 -10.82 -4.27
C TYR A 128 -6.74 -11.88 -3.58
N THR A 129 -7.11 -11.64 -2.33
CA THR A 129 -7.86 -12.62 -1.54
C THR A 129 -9.35 -12.47 -1.71
N SER A 130 -9.80 -11.52 -2.53
CA SER A 130 -11.21 -11.35 -2.85
C SER A 130 -11.78 -12.65 -3.45
N PRO A 131 -12.77 -13.27 -2.82
CA PRO A 131 -13.40 -14.49 -3.35
C PRO A 131 -13.98 -14.20 -4.73
N SER A 132 -13.75 -15.12 -5.67
CA SER A 132 -14.36 -15.04 -6.99
C SER A 132 -15.88 -15.05 -6.87
N PRO A 133 -16.63 -14.26 -7.65
CA PRO A 133 -18.08 -14.34 -7.68
C PRO A 133 -18.65 -15.72 -8.09
N ARG A 134 -17.77 -16.65 -8.46
CA ARG A 134 -18.12 -18.00 -8.90
C ARG A 134 -17.90 -19.08 -7.85
N ASP A 135 -17.43 -18.71 -6.66
CA ASP A 135 -17.21 -19.66 -5.55
C ASP A 135 -18.38 -19.64 -4.58
#